data_fc68145487d9ad7cf68013674f53ec90
#
_entry.id   fc68145487d9ad7cf68013674f53ec90
#
_cell.length_a   1.000
_cell.length_b   1.000
_cell.length_c   1.000
_cell.angle_alpha   90.00
_cell.angle_beta   90.00
_cell.angle_gamma   90.00
#
_symmetry.space_group_name_H-M   'P 1'
#
loop_
_entity.id
_entity.type
_entity.pdbx_description
1 polymer ?
#
loop_
_entity_poly.entity_id
_entity_poly.type
_entity_poly.pdbx_seq_one_letter_code
_entity_poly.pdbx_strand_id
1 'polypeptide(L)'
;MLRLQLRDQPNNFVKLAYSSVTLGRDDSNDLVIDAESISDFHAEIISDAHRYFLVDLLSANGIFVNEQRVSGRCELAIWDIVRIGSVELQVIDPNKYRPGDWALRPVSSQVASQFHTLKAITLVGRGPECDLAIDSNLLSRHHARLFLDGQQLRVEDLGSSNGTFINGERID
;
A
#
# COMPACT_ATOMS: atom_id res chain seq x y z
N MET A 1 -0.66 16.77 1.29
CA MET A 1 0.20 16.54 0.10
C MET A 1 0.86 15.20 0.30
N LEU A 2 0.67 14.28 -0.64
CA LEU A 2 1.27 12.94 -0.58
C LEU A 2 2.79 13.01 -0.75
N ARG A 3 3.47 11.99 -0.27
CA ARG A 3 4.89 11.75 -0.52
C ARG A 3 5.12 10.30 -0.88
N LEU A 4 6.14 10.05 -1.68
CA LEU A 4 6.70 8.74 -1.92
C LEU A 4 7.99 8.62 -1.11
N GLN A 5 8.09 7.63 -0.24
CA GLN A 5 9.25 7.44 0.63
C GLN A 5 9.82 6.02 0.54
N LEU A 6 11.12 5.87 0.72
CA LEU A 6 11.74 4.56 0.85
C LEU A 6 11.28 3.90 2.16
N ARG A 7 10.91 2.61 2.09
CA ARG A 7 10.44 1.88 3.28
C ARG A 7 11.52 1.71 4.34
N ASP A 8 12.75 1.45 3.90
CA ASP A 8 13.89 1.24 4.81
C ASP A 8 14.55 2.55 5.26
N GLN A 9 14.24 3.67 4.60
CA GLN A 9 14.78 5.00 4.88
C GLN A 9 13.68 6.06 4.88
N PRO A 10 12.83 6.15 5.93
CA PRO A 10 11.67 7.05 5.94
C PRO A 10 11.99 8.54 5.77
N ASN A 11 13.23 8.94 6.03
CA ASN A 11 13.70 10.32 5.81
C ASN A 11 14.06 10.60 4.34
N ASN A 12 14.21 9.56 3.52
CA ASN A 12 14.46 9.68 2.09
C ASN A 12 13.12 9.58 1.34
N PHE A 13 12.59 10.71 0.93
CA PHE A 13 11.29 10.82 0.29
C PHE A 13 11.23 12.00 -0.68
N VAL A 14 10.33 11.92 -1.64
CA VAL A 14 9.93 13.03 -2.50
C VAL A 14 8.47 13.40 -2.25
N LYS A 15 8.16 14.70 -2.30
CA LYS A 15 6.79 15.20 -2.20
C LYS A 15 6.12 15.10 -3.57
N LEU A 16 4.95 14.47 -3.61
CA LEU A 16 4.13 14.43 -4.81
C LEU A 16 3.39 15.77 -4.94
N ALA A 17 4.04 16.70 -5.65
CA ALA A 17 3.50 18.04 -5.92
C ALA A 17 2.61 18.05 -7.17
N TYR A 18 2.27 19.25 -7.65
CA TYR A 18 1.42 19.43 -8.85
C TYR A 18 2.18 19.27 -10.17
N SER A 19 3.46 18.97 -10.12
CA SER A 19 4.31 18.68 -11.27
C SER A 19 4.69 17.20 -11.31
N SER A 20 5.32 16.75 -12.40
CA SER A 20 5.90 15.42 -12.45
C SER A 20 7.08 15.29 -11.49
N VAL A 21 7.32 14.06 -11.06
CA VAL A 21 8.41 13.66 -10.17
C VAL A 21 9.13 12.48 -10.80
N THR A 22 10.42 12.60 -11.02
CA THR A 22 11.27 11.57 -11.62
C THR A 22 11.99 10.76 -10.57
N LEU A 23 12.13 9.44 -10.84
CA LEU A 23 12.79 8.48 -9.96
C LEU A 23 13.83 7.69 -10.75
N GLY A 24 15.03 7.57 -10.22
CA GLY A 24 16.09 6.84 -10.89
C GLY A 24 17.41 6.92 -10.16
N ARG A 25 18.46 6.37 -10.76
CA ARG A 25 19.80 6.35 -10.19
C ARG A 25 20.60 7.62 -10.52
N ASP A 26 20.31 8.27 -11.65
CA ASP A 26 21.00 9.50 -12.02
C ASP A 26 20.67 10.64 -11.05
N ASP A 27 21.69 11.44 -10.73
CA ASP A 27 21.59 12.56 -9.76
C ASP A 27 20.63 13.67 -10.20
N SER A 28 20.20 13.69 -11.47
CA SER A 28 19.22 14.66 -11.99
C SER A 28 17.77 14.30 -11.69
N ASN A 29 17.49 13.11 -11.10
CA ASN A 29 16.15 12.74 -10.69
C ASN A 29 15.72 13.49 -9.41
N ASP A 30 14.41 13.69 -9.26
CA ASP A 30 13.83 14.29 -8.04
C ASP A 30 13.98 13.37 -6.83
N LEU A 31 13.93 12.05 -7.04
CA LEU A 31 14.28 11.04 -6.05
C LEU A 31 15.39 10.15 -6.60
N VAL A 32 16.59 10.40 -6.12
CA VAL A 32 17.77 9.61 -6.45
C VAL A 32 17.79 8.34 -5.58
N ILE A 33 17.93 7.19 -6.24
CA ILE A 33 17.98 5.89 -5.58
C ILE A 33 19.23 5.15 -6.07
N ASP A 34 20.27 5.16 -5.24
CA ASP A 34 21.55 4.53 -5.55
C ASP A 34 21.48 3.01 -5.32
N ALA A 35 21.04 2.30 -6.36
CA ALA A 35 21.00 0.84 -6.38
C ALA A 35 21.22 0.33 -7.82
N GLU A 36 22.03 -0.71 -7.99
CA GLU A 36 22.37 -1.29 -9.30
C GLU A 36 21.15 -1.78 -10.09
N SER A 37 20.07 -2.16 -9.39
CA SER A 37 18.83 -2.62 -10.00
C SER A 37 17.95 -1.49 -10.55
N ILE A 38 18.34 -0.23 -10.34
CA ILE A 38 17.60 0.97 -10.75
C ILE A 38 18.25 1.56 -12.01
N SER A 39 17.44 1.84 -13.03
CA SER A 39 17.88 2.55 -14.25
C SER A 39 18.16 4.03 -13.93
N ASP A 40 18.99 4.68 -14.72
CA ASP A 40 19.33 6.10 -14.52
C ASP A 40 18.05 6.97 -14.48
N PHE A 41 17.12 6.73 -15.40
CA PHE A 41 15.74 7.23 -15.36
C PHE A 41 14.82 6.00 -15.35
N HIS A 42 14.21 5.72 -14.21
CA HIS A 42 13.46 4.47 -14.02
C HIS A 42 11.96 4.66 -14.14
N ALA A 43 11.45 5.67 -13.49
CA ALA A 43 10.02 5.94 -13.43
C ALA A 43 9.72 7.44 -13.32
N GLU A 44 8.51 7.82 -13.69
CA GLU A 44 7.96 9.16 -13.49
C GLU A 44 6.59 9.08 -12.83
N ILE A 45 6.33 9.96 -11.87
CA ILE A 45 4.99 10.15 -11.30
C ILE A 45 4.41 11.45 -11.87
N ILE A 46 3.31 11.33 -12.56
CA ILE A 46 2.61 12.46 -13.17
C ILE A 46 1.40 12.81 -12.30
N SER A 47 1.25 14.10 -11.96
CA SER A 47 0.07 14.63 -11.28
C SER A 47 -0.98 15.10 -12.29
N ASP A 48 -2.22 14.66 -12.12
CA ASP A 48 -3.36 15.03 -12.96
C ASP A 48 -4.63 15.15 -12.09
N ALA A 49 -5.19 16.35 -12.00
CA ALA A 49 -6.43 16.65 -11.26
C ALA A 49 -6.45 16.04 -9.83
N HIS A 50 -5.36 16.23 -9.07
CA HIS A 50 -5.16 15.69 -7.71
C HIS A 50 -5.00 14.16 -7.61
N ARG A 51 -4.86 13.49 -8.74
CA ARG A 51 -4.49 12.08 -8.82
C ARG A 51 -3.04 11.96 -9.24
N TYR A 52 -2.40 10.88 -8.84
CA TYR A 52 -0.99 10.60 -9.12
C TYR A 52 -0.89 9.31 -9.91
N PHE A 53 -0.11 9.33 -10.97
CA PHE A 53 0.04 8.21 -11.87
C PHE A 53 1.51 7.87 -12.06
N LEU A 54 1.85 6.64 -11.82
CA LEU A 54 3.19 6.09 -12.02
C LEU A 54 3.32 5.58 -13.45
N VAL A 55 4.42 5.94 -14.10
CA VAL A 55 4.77 5.56 -15.48
C VAL A 55 6.17 4.95 -15.48
N ASP A 56 6.33 3.81 -16.13
CA ASP A 56 7.62 3.19 -16.37
C ASP A 56 8.32 3.85 -17.54
N LEU A 57 9.53 4.35 -17.35
CA LEU A 57 10.36 4.97 -18.37
C LEU A 57 11.20 3.94 -19.14
N LEU A 58 10.64 2.78 -19.44
CA LEU A 58 11.32 1.65 -20.10
C LEU A 58 12.50 1.13 -19.25
N SER A 59 12.28 1.03 -17.97
CA SER A 59 13.29 0.58 -17.03
C SER A 59 13.70 -0.88 -17.25
N ALA A 60 14.94 -1.23 -16.92
CA ALA A 60 15.49 -2.57 -17.15
C ALA A 60 14.75 -3.66 -16.35
N ASN A 61 14.34 -3.35 -15.13
CA ASN A 61 13.70 -4.32 -14.22
C ASN A 61 12.18 -4.13 -14.09
N GLY A 62 11.63 -3.09 -14.70
CA GLY A 62 10.21 -2.74 -14.60
C GLY A 62 9.81 -2.22 -13.22
N ILE A 63 8.57 -1.76 -13.13
CA ILE A 63 7.98 -1.26 -11.90
C ILE A 63 6.76 -2.11 -11.51
N PHE A 64 6.51 -2.19 -10.20
CA PHE A 64 5.40 -2.96 -9.65
C PHE A 64 4.68 -2.12 -8.61
N VAL A 65 3.36 -2.16 -8.63
CA VAL A 65 2.51 -1.56 -7.59
C VAL A 65 1.75 -2.69 -6.92
N ASN A 66 1.93 -2.84 -5.60
CA ASN A 66 1.32 -3.93 -4.83
C ASN A 66 1.57 -5.30 -5.46
N GLU A 67 2.82 -5.55 -5.90
CA GLU A 67 3.30 -6.77 -6.56
C GLU A 67 2.76 -7.01 -7.99
N GLN A 68 1.89 -6.16 -8.49
CA GLN A 68 1.43 -6.21 -9.87
C GLN A 68 2.32 -5.37 -10.77
N ARG A 69 2.82 -5.97 -11.84
CA ARG A 69 3.66 -5.26 -12.82
C ARG A 69 2.84 -4.16 -13.51
N VAL A 70 3.40 -2.97 -13.50
CA VAL A 70 2.79 -1.83 -14.19
C VAL A 70 3.02 -1.97 -15.70
N SER A 71 1.93 -1.86 -16.47
CA SER A 71 1.97 -1.79 -17.93
C SER A 71 1.33 -0.47 -18.34
N GLY A 72 2.15 0.48 -18.76
CA GLY A 72 1.71 1.83 -19.10
C GLY A 72 1.58 2.74 -17.89
N ARG A 73 0.40 3.29 -17.63
CA ARG A 73 0.11 4.25 -16.56
C ARG A 73 -0.68 3.58 -15.44
N CYS A 74 -0.23 3.70 -14.20
CA CYS A 74 -0.89 3.15 -13.01
C CYS A 74 -1.24 4.26 -12.03
N GLU A 75 -2.50 4.38 -11.61
CA GLU A 75 -2.91 5.33 -10.57
C GLU A 75 -2.41 4.86 -9.21
N LEU A 76 -1.82 5.78 -8.44
CA LEU A 76 -1.31 5.53 -7.10
C LEU A 76 -2.31 5.96 -6.04
N ALA A 77 -2.56 5.08 -5.08
CA ALA A 77 -3.32 5.34 -3.88
C ALA A 77 -2.41 5.48 -2.64
N ILE A 78 -2.93 6.11 -1.59
CA ILE A 78 -2.25 6.15 -0.28
C ILE A 78 -2.01 4.72 0.20
N TRP A 79 -0.82 4.46 0.71
CA TRP A 79 -0.32 3.17 1.19
C TRP A 79 0.13 2.20 0.10
N ASP A 80 -0.02 2.52 -1.17
CA ASP A 80 0.53 1.68 -2.22
C ASP A 80 2.02 1.47 -2.02
N ILE A 81 2.46 0.23 -2.23
CA ILE A 81 3.85 -0.14 -2.27
C ILE A 81 4.29 -0.17 -3.72
N VAL A 82 5.23 0.70 -4.03
CA VAL A 82 5.86 0.79 -5.34
C VAL A 82 7.21 0.10 -5.25
N ARG A 83 7.41 -0.98 -6.01
CA ARG A 83 8.71 -1.63 -6.13
C ARG A 83 9.34 -1.30 -7.47
N ILE A 84 10.54 -0.77 -7.43
CA ILE A 84 11.39 -0.47 -8.58
C ILE A 84 12.72 -1.20 -8.39
N GLY A 85 13.05 -2.10 -9.30
CA GLY A 85 14.18 -3.02 -9.09
C GLY A 85 14.04 -3.78 -7.78
N SER A 86 15.04 -3.68 -6.90
CA SER A 86 15.06 -4.29 -5.55
C SER A 86 14.57 -3.35 -4.44
N VAL A 87 14.17 -2.11 -4.77
CA VAL A 87 13.84 -1.07 -3.78
C VAL A 87 12.33 -0.94 -3.66
N GLU A 88 11.83 -0.89 -2.43
CA GLU A 88 10.43 -0.64 -2.12
C GLU A 88 10.21 0.77 -1.58
N LEU A 89 9.24 1.44 -2.17
CA LEU A 89 8.77 2.75 -1.75
C LEU A 89 7.31 2.64 -1.32
N GLN A 90 6.85 3.60 -0.53
CA GLN A 90 5.46 3.67 -0.09
C GLN A 90 4.87 5.06 -0.30
N VAL A 91 3.63 5.09 -0.79
CA VAL A 91 2.84 6.33 -0.92
C VAL A 91 2.23 6.68 0.44
N ILE A 92 2.60 7.82 0.99
CA ILE A 92 2.22 8.26 2.34
C ILE A 92 1.47 9.60 2.28
N ASP A 93 0.41 9.74 3.07
CA ASP A 93 -0.12 11.04 3.45
C ASP A 93 0.40 11.40 4.85
N PRO A 94 1.33 12.34 4.98
CA PRO A 94 1.92 12.69 6.27
C PRO A 94 0.89 13.29 7.26
N ASN A 95 -0.27 13.73 6.79
CA ASN A 95 -1.33 14.23 7.65
C ASN A 95 -2.23 13.10 8.21
N LYS A 96 -2.22 11.95 7.54
CA LYS A 96 -2.98 10.75 7.93
C LYS A 96 -2.10 9.65 8.52
N TYR A 97 -0.79 9.71 8.25
CA TYR A 97 0.17 8.73 8.74
C TYR A 97 0.71 9.16 10.11
N ARG A 98 0.60 8.27 11.07
CA ARG A 98 1.34 8.35 12.34
C ARG A 98 2.26 7.13 12.41
N PRO A 99 3.56 7.29 12.72
CA PRO A 99 4.44 6.14 12.95
C PRO A 99 3.82 5.22 14.01
N GLY A 100 3.61 3.96 13.66
CA GLY A 100 2.93 2.99 14.52
C GLY A 100 1.46 2.73 14.18
N ASP A 101 0.86 3.46 13.25
CA ASP A 101 -0.48 3.12 12.74
C ASP A 101 -0.43 1.80 11.96
N TRP A 102 -1.37 0.93 12.27
CA TRP A 102 -1.57 -0.32 11.55
C TRP A 102 -2.56 -0.13 10.42
N ALA A 103 -2.31 -0.78 9.30
CA ALA A 103 -3.23 -0.80 8.17
C ALA A 103 -3.30 -2.20 7.54
N LEU A 104 -4.48 -2.56 7.05
CA LEU A 104 -4.68 -3.75 6.24
C LEU A 104 -4.59 -3.40 4.76
N ARG A 105 -3.88 -4.22 4.02
CA ARG A 105 -3.82 -4.17 2.57
C ARG A 105 -4.45 -5.44 1.99
N PRO A 106 -5.49 -5.32 1.15
CA PRO A 106 -5.99 -6.48 0.44
C PRO A 106 -4.93 -6.96 -0.57
N VAL A 107 -4.69 -8.26 -0.61
CA VAL A 107 -3.78 -8.92 -1.57
C VAL A 107 -4.54 -9.65 -2.67
N SER A 108 -5.85 -9.82 -2.52
CA SER A 108 -6.71 -10.43 -3.53
C SER A 108 -7.26 -9.39 -4.49
N SER A 109 -7.21 -9.67 -5.80
CA SER A 109 -7.83 -8.83 -6.83
C SER A 109 -9.37 -8.77 -6.76
N GLN A 110 -9.98 -9.63 -5.96
CA GLN A 110 -11.43 -9.65 -5.74
C GLN A 110 -11.90 -8.65 -4.67
N VAL A 111 -10.97 -8.08 -3.91
CA VAL A 111 -11.25 -7.03 -2.93
C VAL A 111 -10.75 -5.72 -3.49
N ALA A 112 -11.60 -4.67 -3.43
CA ALA A 112 -11.17 -3.34 -3.85
C ALA A 112 -9.86 -2.95 -3.16
N SER A 113 -8.90 -2.46 -3.93
CA SER A 113 -7.53 -2.18 -3.52
C SER A 113 -7.40 -0.94 -2.62
N GLN A 114 -8.28 -0.81 -1.63
CA GLN A 114 -8.18 0.28 -0.66
C GLN A 114 -7.53 -0.22 0.63
N PHE A 115 -6.51 0.51 1.06
CA PHE A 115 -5.97 0.34 2.40
C PHE A 115 -6.98 0.76 3.44
N HIS A 116 -7.09 -0.04 4.48
CA HIS A 116 -7.91 0.27 5.64
C HIS A 116 -7.01 0.50 6.85
N THR A 117 -6.93 1.76 7.30
CA THR A 117 -6.23 2.10 8.55
C THR A 117 -7.01 1.53 9.72
N LEU A 118 -6.34 0.77 10.58
CA LEU A 118 -6.98 0.15 11.73
C LEU A 118 -7.31 1.17 12.80
N LYS A 119 -8.50 1.06 13.35
CA LYS A 119 -8.90 1.71 14.59
C LYS A 119 -8.39 0.88 15.80
N ALA A 120 -8.57 1.39 17.00
CA ALA A 120 -8.28 0.64 18.22
C ALA A 120 -8.98 -0.74 18.23
N ILE A 121 -10.20 -0.77 17.69
CA ILE A 121 -10.95 -1.99 17.37
C ILE A 121 -11.49 -1.81 15.95
N THR A 122 -11.27 -2.80 15.09
CA THR A 122 -11.74 -2.82 13.71
C THR A 122 -12.54 -4.11 13.48
N LEU A 123 -13.81 -3.97 13.17
CA LEU A 123 -14.69 -5.09 12.84
C LEU A 123 -14.61 -5.37 11.33
N VAL A 124 -14.36 -6.62 10.97
CA VAL A 124 -14.25 -7.09 9.57
C VAL A 124 -15.37 -8.08 9.27
N GLY A 125 -16.00 -7.94 8.12
CA GLY A 125 -17.05 -8.87 7.70
C GLY A 125 -17.77 -8.42 6.45
N ARG A 126 -18.86 -9.12 6.10
CA ARG A 126 -19.72 -8.78 4.97
C ARG A 126 -20.81 -7.76 5.33
N GLY A 127 -21.12 -7.62 6.60
CA GLY A 127 -22.18 -6.72 7.07
C GLY A 127 -21.80 -5.25 6.84
N PRO A 128 -22.79 -4.41 6.43
CA PRO A 128 -22.55 -2.98 6.19
C PRO A 128 -22.18 -2.22 7.47
N GLU A 129 -22.43 -2.79 8.62
CA GLU A 129 -22.06 -2.26 9.94
C GLU A 129 -20.60 -2.48 10.30
N CYS A 130 -19.86 -3.29 9.50
CA CYS A 130 -18.43 -3.53 9.74
C CYS A 130 -17.59 -2.30 9.38
N ASP A 131 -16.53 -2.05 10.15
CA ASP A 131 -15.55 -1.00 9.83
C ASP A 131 -14.86 -1.29 8.48
N LEU A 132 -14.57 -2.56 8.23
CA LEU A 132 -14.11 -3.07 6.95
C LEU A 132 -15.16 -4.04 6.39
N ALA A 133 -16.11 -3.49 5.64
CA ALA A 133 -17.13 -4.26 4.96
C ALA A 133 -16.58 -4.77 3.61
N ILE A 134 -16.53 -6.09 3.45
CA ILE A 134 -16.05 -6.75 2.22
C ILE A 134 -17.19 -7.56 1.64
N ASP A 135 -17.64 -7.20 0.45
CA ASP A 135 -18.72 -7.91 -0.26
C ASP A 135 -18.19 -9.23 -0.82
N SER A 136 -18.26 -10.27 0.02
CA SER A 136 -17.86 -11.63 -0.34
C SER A 136 -18.74 -12.65 0.37
N ASN A 137 -19.25 -13.62 -0.38
CA ASN A 137 -20.02 -14.74 0.16
C ASN A 137 -19.19 -15.67 1.06
N LEU A 138 -17.88 -15.57 1.04
CA LEU A 138 -16.98 -16.32 1.90
C LEU A 138 -16.86 -15.72 3.30
N LEU A 139 -17.32 -14.47 3.49
CA LEU A 139 -17.28 -13.78 4.78
C LEU A 139 -18.64 -13.86 5.50
N SER A 140 -18.59 -14.12 6.78
CA SER A 140 -19.73 -13.94 7.70
C SER A 140 -20.06 -12.45 7.82
N ARG A 141 -21.28 -12.10 8.26
CA ARG A 141 -21.66 -10.69 8.49
C ARG A 141 -20.68 -10.01 9.43
N HIS A 142 -20.42 -10.62 10.58
CA HIS A 142 -19.29 -10.31 11.47
C HIS A 142 -18.35 -11.50 11.38
N HIS A 143 -17.17 -11.31 10.84
CA HIS A 143 -16.24 -12.41 10.55
C HIS A 143 -15.09 -12.46 11.54
N ALA A 144 -14.40 -11.33 11.67
CA ALA A 144 -13.25 -11.21 12.56
C ALA A 144 -13.21 -9.83 13.20
N ARG A 145 -12.50 -9.74 14.29
CA ARG A 145 -12.19 -8.48 14.97
C ARG A 145 -10.69 -8.32 15.08
N LEU A 146 -10.19 -7.16 14.69
CA LEU A 146 -8.81 -6.76 14.89
C LEU A 146 -8.76 -5.71 15.99
N PHE A 147 -7.81 -5.82 16.90
CA PHE A 147 -7.64 -4.86 17.96
C PHE A 147 -6.18 -4.69 18.34
N LEU A 148 -5.84 -3.48 18.77
CA LEU A 148 -4.50 -3.13 19.19
C LEU A 148 -4.36 -3.34 20.69
N ASP A 149 -3.42 -4.20 21.09
CA ASP A 149 -3.01 -4.41 22.46
C ASP A 149 -1.58 -3.87 22.63
N GLY A 150 -1.48 -2.62 23.06
CA GLY A 150 -0.22 -1.89 23.06
C GLY A 150 0.33 -1.68 21.64
N GLN A 151 1.48 -2.28 21.35
CA GLN A 151 2.10 -2.25 20.01
C GLN A 151 1.85 -3.54 19.20
N GLN A 152 1.00 -4.43 19.69
CA GLN A 152 0.69 -5.69 19.02
C GLN A 152 -0.70 -5.62 18.39
N LEU A 153 -0.80 -6.07 17.15
CA LEU A 153 -2.07 -6.31 16.51
C LEU A 153 -2.54 -7.72 16.84
N ARG A 154 -3.75 -7.82 17.37
CA ARG A 154 -4.43 -9.09 17.64
C ARG A 154 -5.60 -9.26 16.69
N VAL A 155 -5.86 -10.51 16.34
CA VAL A 155 -6.99 -10.92 15.49
C VAL A 155 -7.76 -12.00 16.21
N GLU A 156 -9.09 -11.89 16.20
CA GLU A 156 -10.02 -12.83 16.81
C GLU A 156 -11.07 -13.22 15.77
N ASP A 157 -11.32 -14.51 15.60
CA ASP A 157 -12.44 -15.00 14.80
C ASP A 157 -13.74 -14.88 15.60
N LEU A 158 -14.79 -14.35 14.99
CA LEU A 158 -16.09 -14.15 15.65
C LEU A 158 -17.07 -15.31 15.39
N GLY A 159 -16.57 -16.52 15.31
CA GLY A 159 -17.36 -17.70 14.98
C GLY A 159 -17.76 -17.73 13.51
N SER A 160 -16.83 -17.34 12.65
CA SER A 160 -17.07 -17.27 11.22
C SER A 160 -17.30 -18.65 10.59
N SER A 161 -18.09 -18.71 9.52
CA SER A 161 -18.43 -19.98 8.85
C SER A 161 -17.23 -20.64 8.20
N ASN A 162 -16.29 -19.87 7.66
CA ASN A 162 -15.13 -20.38 6.91
C ASN A 162 -13.83 -20.29 7.72
N GLY A 163 -13.82 -19.61 8.86
CA GLY A 163 -12.67 -19.40 9.71
C GLY A 163 -11.75 -18.26 9.25
N THR A 164 -11.00 -17.74 10.20
CA THR A 164 -9.93 -16.76 9.98
C THR A 164 -8.58 -17.48 10.06
N PHE A 165 -7.65 -17.10 9.19
CA PHE A 165 -6.33 -17.73 9.10
C PHE A 165 -5.23 -16.68 9.17
N ILE A 166 -4.16 -16.98 9.92
CA ILE A 166 -2.95 -16.18 9.97
C ILE A 166 -1.78 -17.07 9.51
N ASN A 167 -1.07 -16.67 8.47
CA ASN A 167 0.03 -17.44 7.88
C ASN A 167 -0.34 -18.92 7.54
N GLY A 168 -1.60 -19.14 7.17
CA GLY A 168 -2.12 -20.46 6.82
C GLY A 168 -2.62 -21.30 8.01
N GLU A 169 -2.49 -20.84 9.24
CA GLU A 169 -3.02 -21.48 10.44
C GLU A 169 -4.35 -20.84 10.83
N ARG A 170 -5.35 -21.71 11.09
CA ARG A 170 -6.65 -21.24 11.57
C ARG A 170 -6.53 -20.73 12.99
N ILE A 171 -7.16 -19.59 13.25
CA ILE A 171 -7.30 -19.01 14.59
C ILE A 171 -8.72 -19.19 15.12
N ASP A 172 -8.89 -19.12 16.43
CA ASP A 172 -10.18 -19.13 17.13
C ASP A 172 -10.65 -17.72 17.48
#